data_21cefd9f84c4af0da6927d227f6dcba8
#
_entry.id   21cefd9f84c4af0da6927d227f6dcba8
#
_cell.length_a   1.000
_cell.length_b   1.000
_cell.length_c   1.000
_cell.angle_alpha   90.00
_cell.angle_beta   90.00
_cell.angle_gamma   90.00
#
_symmetry.space_group_name_H-M   'P 1'
#
loop_
_entity.id
_entity.type
_entity.pdbx_description
1 polymer ?
#
loop_
_entity_poly.entity_id
_entity_poly.type
_entity_poly.pdbx_seq_one_letter_code
_entity_poly.pdbx_strand_id
1 'polypeptide(L)'
;MKTIRRSAILLVLVLFCTPLLSGQDLSSYRKFSLGTSLTALSKQVGQDPLRADLIHQSPALIQQMTYWPIETAPSSTRAESVSQVLFSFYNGELYKISVTYDQQATEGLTEDDMVDAISARYGTPTRLVPEIALPTSDEYAPSSKVIARWEDAGTSVNLFRTNSLNTFGLAVYSKKVDAQADAAIIESAKLERQQAPQKEIDRQKGEADKLEAARLKNVKAFRF
;
A
#
# COMPACT_ATOMS: atom_id res chain seq x y z
N MET A 1 -69.14 -37.52 35.27
CA MET A 1 -67.70 -37.86 35.11
C MET A 1 -67.21 -37.17 33.85
N LYS A 2 -66.42 -36.06 33.99
CA LYS A 2 -65.86 -35.28 32.88
C LYS A 2 -64.39 -35.60 32.72
N THR A 3 -63.99 -36.24 31.65
CA THR A 3 -62.61 -36.50 31.30
C THR A 3 -61.98 -35.32 30.61
N ILE A 4 -60.97 -34.68 31.26
CA ILE A 4 -60.18 -33.60 30.76
C ILE A 4 -59.07 -34.19 29.87
N ARG A 5 -59.09 -33.95 28.53
CA ARG A 5 -58.02 -34.25 27.63
C ARG A 5 -56.95 -33.15 27.73
N ARG A 6 -55.77 -33.48 28.22
CA ARG A 6 -54.58 -32.62 28.23
C ARG A 6 -53.89 -32.74 26.85
N SER A 7 -54.05 -31.72 26.01
CA SER A 7 -53.24 -31.57 24.77
C SER A 7 -51.87 -31.01 25.12
N ALA A 8 -50.83 -31.80 24.98
CA ALA A 8 -49.46 -31.36 25.10
C ALA A 8 -49.05 -30.68 23.78
N ILE A 9 -48.83 -29.37 23.81
CA ILE A 9 -48.26 -28.62 22.71
C ILE A 9 -46.75 -28.76 22.78
N LEU A 10 -46.18 -29.52 21.84
CA LEU A 10 -44.72 -29.70 21.68
C LEU A 10 -44.18 -28.48 20.90
N LEU A 11 -43.59 -27.54 21.61
CA LEU A 11 -42.92 -26.36 21.02
C LEU A 11 -41.56 -26.80 20.49
N VAL A 12 -41.43 -27.04 19.18
CA VAL A 12 -40.16 -27.32 18.53
C VAL A 12 -39.42 -26.03 18.34
N LEU A 13 -38.44 -25.77 19.21
CA LEU A 13 -37.50 -24.64 19.08
C LEU A 13 -36.44 -24.98 18.02
N VAL A 14 -36.70 -24.57 16.76
CA VAL A 14 -35.70 -24.70 15.69
C VAL A 14 -34.63 -23.61 15.94
N LEU A 15 -33.51 -24.05 16.52
CA LEU A 15 -32.32 -23.22 16.65
C LEU A 15 -31.72 -23.03 15.23
N PHE A 16 -31.99 -21.90 14.62
CA PHE A 16 -31.29 -21.47 13.40
C PHE A 16 -29.82 -21.16 13.79
N CYS A 17 -28.97 -22.18 13.66
CA CYS A 17 -27.53 -22.01 13.69
C CYS A 17 -27.14 -21.34 12.37
N THR A 18 -27.22 -19.99 12.30
CA THR A 18 -26.62 -19.24 11.21
C THR A 18 -25.12 -19.43 11.30
N PRO A 19 -24.44 -20.01 10.30
CA PRO A 19 -22.99 -20.00 10.28
C PRO A 19 -22.59 -18.51 10.26
N LEU A 20 -21.88 -18.08 11.30
CA LEU A 20 -21.11 -16.83 11.25
C LEU A 20 -20.11 -17.05 10.11
N LEU A 21 -20.40 -16.55 8.92
CA LEU A 21 -19.40 -16.34 7.90
C LEU A 21 -18.39 -15.37 8.53
N SER A 22 -17.35 -15.91 9.14
CA SER A 22 -16.14 -15.14 9.46
C SER A 22 -15.59 -14.67 8.12
N GLY A 23 -16.01 -13.47 7.69
CA GLY A 23 -15.42 -12.80 6.56
C GLY A 23 -13.92 -12.73 6.82
N GLN A 24 -13.14 -13.32 5.93
CA GLN A 24 -11.69 -13.25 6.06
C GLN A 24 -11.28 -11.80 6.00
N ASP A 25 -10.45 -11.37 6.95
CA ASP A 25 -9.96 -10.00 7.03
C ASP A 25 -8.97 -9.74 5.89
N LEU A 26 -9.44 -9.03 4.86
CA LEU A 26 -8.63 -8.61 3.71
C LEU A 26 -7.84 -7.32 3.99
N SER A 27 -8.10 -6.63 5.12
CA SER A 27 -7.51 -5.33 5.44
C SER A 27 -6.11 -5.42 6.05
N SER A 28 -5.52 -6.60 6.12
CA SER A 28 -4.22 -6.80 6.77
C SER A 28 -3.28 -7.70 5.97
N TYR A 29 -1.99 -7.38 6.03
CA TYR A 29 -0.91 -8.26 5.60
C TYR A 29 -0.03 -8.60 6.79
N ARG A 30 0.02 -9.88 7.20
CA ARG A 30 0.70 -10.34 8.43
C ARG A 30 0.23 -9.52 9.64
N LYS A 31 1.13 -8.77 10.29
CA LYS A 31 0.84 -7.90 11.45
C LYS A 31 0.47 -6.46 11.07
N PHE A 32 0.51 -6.12 9.80
CA PHE A 32 0.25 -4.76 9.32
C PHE A 32 -1.19 -4.61 8.84
N SER A 33 -1.92 -3.64 9.36
CA SER A 33 -3.32 -3.40 9.03
C SER A 33 -3.50 -2.04 8.39
N LEU A 34 -4.36 -1.95 7.38
CA LEU A 34 -4.79 -0.68 6.80
C LEU A 34 -5.41 0.21 7.89
N GLY A 35 -5.28 1.54 7.74
CA GLY A 35 -5.71 2.51 8.74
C GLY A 35 -4.70 2.74 9.87
N THR A 36 -3.61 1.97 9.95
CA THR A 36 -2.55 2.21 10.93
C THR A 36 -1.85 3.53 10.64
N SER A 37 -1.64 4.37 11.67
CA SER A 37 -0.90 5.63 11.48
C SER A 37 0.59 5.40 11.18
N LEU A 38 1.20 6.35 10.45
CA LEU A 38 2.63 6.32 10.14
C LEU A 38 3.49 6.09 11.41
N THR A 39 3.20 6.83 12.49
CA THR A 39 3.95 6.71 13.75
C THR A 39 3.82 5.32 14.39
N ALA A 40 2.60 4.76 14.37
CA ALA A 40 2.37 3.42 14.95
C ALA A 40 3.08 2.33 14.11
N LEU A 41 3.01 2.44 12.78
CA LEU A 41 3.68 1.49 11.89
C LEU A 41 5.20 1.59 11.99
N SER A 42 5.76 2.79 12.03
CA SER A 42 7.21 3.01 12.20
C SER A 42 7.72 2.33 13.47
N LYS A 43 6.98 2.42 14.57
CA LYS A 43 7.30 1.72 15.81
C LYS A 43 7.25 0.20 15.65
N GLN A 44 6.29 -0.34 14.88
CA GLN A 44 6.18 -1.78 14.62
C GLN A 44 7.36 -2.35 13.82
N VAL A 45 7.90 -1.56 12.89
CA VAL A 45 9.04 -1.96 12.04
C VAL A 45 10.39 -1.51 12.59
N GLY A 46 10.41 -0.77 13.71
CA GLY A 46 11.64 -0.28 14.33
C GLY A 46 12.36 0.81 13.51
N GLN A 47 11.59 1.63 12.76
CA GLN A 47 12.12 2.73 11.96
C GLN A 47 11.66 4.09 12.48
N ASP A 48 12.43 5.15 12.16
CA ASP A 48 12.03 6.52 12.45
C ASP A 48 10.92 6.97 11.47
N PRO A 49 9.80 7.54 11.95
CA PRO A 49 8.76 8.11 11.07
C PRO A 49 9.28 9.17 10.09
N LEU A 50 10.35 9.88 10.45
CA LEU A 50 11.01 10.88 9.58
C LEU A 50 11.71 10.28 8.35
N ARG A 51 11.85 8.95 8.32
CA ARG A 51 12.38 8.22 7.14
C ARG A 51 11.32 7.95 6.07
N ALA A 52 10.06 8.29 6.33
CA ALA A 52 9.04 8.21 5.30
C ALA A 52 9.29 9.28 4.22
N ASP A 53 9.36 8.84 2.99
CA ASP A 53 9.52 9.71 1.83
C ASP A 53 8.24 10.51 1.62
N LEU A 54 8.38 11.83 1.47
CA LEU A 54 7.28 12.71 1.08
C LEU A 54 7.13 12.66 -0.44
N ILE A 55 6.04 12.06 -0.91
CA ILE A 55 5.73 11.98 -2.34
C ILE A 55 5.00 13.25 -2.80
N HIS A 56 3.90 13.60 -2.12
CA HIS A 56 3.14 14.82 -2.36
C HIS A 56 2.67 15.43 -1.05
N GLN A 57 2.66 16.77 -1.00
CA GLN A 57 2.18 17.51 0.16
C GLN A 57 0.78 18.11 -0.06
N SER A 58 0.42 18.37 -1.31
CA SER A 58 -0.83 19.05 -1.69
C SER A 58 -1.36 18.42 -3.00
N PRO A 59 -2.67 18.23 -3.13
CA PRO A 59 -3.77 18.61 -2.23
C PRO A 59 -3.96 17.69 -1.03
N ALA A 60 -3.27 16.54 -0.98
CA ALA A 60 -3.24 15.64 0.16
C ALA A 60 -1.80 15.25 0.49
N LEU A 61 -1.56 14.91 1.75
CA LEU A 61 -0.26 14.41 2.19
C LEU A 61 -0.13 12.93 1.79
N ILE A 62 0.72 12.65 0.82
CA ILE A 62 1.08 11.29 0.38
C ILE A 62 2.51 11.01 0.82
N GLN A 63 2.68 9.94 1.59
CA GLN A 63 3.99 9.51 2.09
C GLN A 63 4.18 8.02 1.81
N GLN A 64 5.43 7.60 1.70
CA GLN A 64 5.80 6.19 1.54
C GLN A 64 6.91 5.81 2.52
N MET A 65 6.86 4.57 3.02
CA MET A 65 7.92 4.01 3.85
C MET A 65 8.28 2.63 3.32
N THR A 66 9.56 2.43 3.06
CA THR A 66 10.08 1.13 2.62
C THR A 66 10.64 0.36 3.82
N TYR A 67 10.31 -0.92 3.90
CA TYR A 67 10.78 -1.85 4.91
C TYR A 67 11.40 -3.08 4.26
N TRP A 68 12.61 -3.45 4.68
CA TRP A 68 13.34 -4.64 4.23
C TRP A 68 13.44 -5.65 5.36
N PRO A 69 12.59 -6.71 5.38
CA PRO A 69 12.58 -7.69 6.47
C PRO A 69 13.90 -8.44 6.66
N ILE A 70 14.61 -8.68 5.55
CA ILE A 70 15.87 -9.47 5.55
C ILE A 70 17.01 -8.72 6.26
N GLU A 71 17.04 -7.39 6.20
CA GLU A 71 18.08 -6.58 6.83
C GLU A 71 17.93 -6.50 8.35
N THR A 72 16.72 -6.72 8.87
CA THR A 72 16.39 -6.61 10.29
C THR A 72 16.35 -7.96 11.00
N ALA A 73 16.38 -9.08 10.26
CA ALA A 73 16.35 -10.42 10.84
C ALA A 73 17.76 -10.92 11.17
N PRO A 74 17.96 -11.62 12.33
CA PRO A 74 19.19 -12.35 12.58
C PRO A 74 19.44 -13.37 11.45
N SER A 75 20.68 -13.55 11.04
CA SER A 75 21.10 -14.40 9.92
C SER A 75 20.63 -15.87 9.95
N SER A 76 20.06 -16.32 11.07
CA SER A 76 19.48 -17.65 11.25
C SER A 76 18.03 -17.81 10.81
N THR A 77 17.31 -16.71 10.48
CA THR A 77 15.92 -16.72 10.06
C THR A 77 15.74 -16.34 8.58
N ARG A 78 16.46 -17.04 7.70
CA ARG A 78 16.34 -16.93 6.23
C ARG A 78 14.99 -17.48 5.69
N ALA A 79 13.97 -17.54 6.54
CA ALA A 79 12.61 -17.99 6.18
C ALA A 79 11.68 -16.86 5.70
N GLU A 80 12.20 -15.65 5.54
CA GLU A 80 11.40 -14.55 5.03
C GLU A 80 11.40 -14.59 3.49
N SER A 81 10.28 -15.04 2.93
CA SER A 81 10.05 -15.05 1.48
C SER A 81 9.77 -13.65 0.89
N VAL A 82 10.00 -12.58 1.67
CA VAL A 82 9.72 -11.19 1.30
C VAL A 82 11.02 -10.40 1.24
N SER A 83 11.30 -9.79 0.10
CA SER A 83 12.44 -8.90 -0.08
C SER A 83 12.14 -7.48 0.39
N GLN A 84 10.95 -6.97 0.10
CA GLN A 84 10.57 -5.59 0.37
C GLN A 84 9.09 -5.45 0.69
N VAL A 85 8.77 -4.53 1.59
CA VAL A 85 7.40 -4.05 1.82
C VAL A 85 7.40 -2.52 1.69
N LEU A 86 6.57 -2.00 0.80
CA LEU A 86 6.31 -0.58 0.64
C LEU A 86 4.97 -0.26 1.28
N PHE A 87 4.97 0.65 2.23
CA PHE A 87 3.79 1.18 2.90
C PHE A 87 3.46 2.56 2.34
N SER A 88 2.23 2.76 1.85
CA SER A 88 1.78 4.05 1.33
C SER A 88 0.72 4.65 2.25
N PHE A 89 0.90 5.93 2.61
CA PHE A 89 0.06 6.66 3.55
C PHE A 89 -0.65 7.80 2.84
N TYR A 90 -1.92 7.96 3.16
CA TYR A 90 -2.76 9.08 2.77
C TYR A 90 -3.16 9.86 4.02
N ASN A 91 -2.73 11.13 4.12
CA ASN A 91 -2.93 11.97 5.31
C ASN A 91 -2.46 11.30 6.61
N GLY A 92 -1.35 10.54 6.56
CA GLY A 92 -0.75 9.87 7.70
C GLY A 92 -1.33 8.51 8.07
N GLU A 93 -2.35 8.00 7.35
CA GLU A 93 -2.95 6.69 7.54
C GLU A 93 -2.56 5.72 6.42
N LEU A 94 -2.19 4.50 6.78
CA LEU A 94 -1.80 3.42 5.88
C LEU A 94 -2.99 3.00 5.02
N TYR A 95 -2.92 3.20 3.71
CA TYR A 95 -3.97 2.80 2.80
C TYR A 95 -3.58 1.68 1.84
N LYS A 96 -2.26 1.46 1.66
CA LYS A 96 -1.74 0.46 0.73
C LYS A 96 -0.46 -0.18 1.26
N ILE A 97 -0.39 -1.49 1.13
CA ILE A 97 0.78 -2.32 1.47
C ILE A 97 1.16 -3.05 0.20
N SER A 98 2.34 -2.75 -0.35
CA SER A 98 2.88 -3.43 -1.53
C SER A 98 4.06 -4.29 -1.11
N VAL A 99 3.96 -5.58 -1.37
CA VAL A 99 4.94 -6.60 -0.99
C VAL A 99 5.64 -7.10 -2.24
N THR A 100 6.96 -7.17 -2.22
CA THR A 100 7.76 -7.87 -3.22
C THR A 100 8.35 -9.11 -2.60
N TYR A 101 8.09 -10.27 -3.21
CA TYR A 101 8.65 -11.52 -2.75
C TYR A 101 10.11 -11.68 -3.20
N ASP A 102 10.87 -12.39 -2.40
CA ASP A 102 12.26 -12.70 -2.75
C ASP A 102 12.31 -13.66 -3.95
N GLN A 103 13.16 -13.36 -4.92
CA GLN A 103 13.26 -14.13 -6.16
C GLN A 103 13.74 -15.55 -5.90
N GLN A 104 14.72 -15.74 -5.02
CA GLN A 104 15.24 -17.06 -4.70
C GLN A 104 14.23 -17.90 -3.91
N ALA A 105 13.49 -17.25 -3.00
CA ALA A 105 12.44 -17.92 -2.21
C ALA A 105 11.22 -18.33 -3.04
N THR A 106 11.02 -17.71 -4.21
CA THR A 106 9.91 -18.01 -5.13
C THR A 106 10.38 -18.70 -6.43
N GLU A 107 11.65 -19.06 -6.52
CA GLU A 107 12.19 -19.74 -7.69
C GLU A 107 11.50 -21.09 -7.93
N GLY A 108 11.01 -21.31 -9.15
CA GLY A 108 10.29 -22.52 -9.54
C GLY A 108 8.82 -22.55 -9.16
N LEU A 109 8.31 -21.62 -8.33
CA LEU A 109 6.88 -21.56 -8.04
C LEU A 109 6.08 -21.09 -9.26
N THR A 110 4.97 -21.75 -9.48
CA THR A 110 3.99 -21.39 -10.50
C THR A 110 3.04 -20.30 -10.00
N GLU A 111 2.25 -19.70 -10.91
CA GLU A 111 1.18 -18.77 -10.54
C GLU A 111 0.14 -19.47 -9.64
N ASP A 112 -0.19 -20.73 -9.92
CA ASP A 112 -1.14 -21.52 -9.15
C ASP A 112 -0.63 -21.82 -7.73
N ASP A 113 0.66 -22.18 -7.57
CA ASP A 113 1.27 -22.37 -6.24
C ASP A 113 1.15 -21.09 -5.38
N MET A 114 1.35 -19.93 -5.99
CA MET A 114 1.22 -18.64 -5.28
C MET A 114 -0.24 -18.32 -4.95
N VAL A 115 -1.17 -18.61 -5.85
CA VAL A 115 -2.61 -18.44 -5.59
C VAL A 115 -3.04 -19.31 -4.43
N ASP A 116 -2.64 -20.58 -4.40
CA ASP A 116 -2.98 -21.53 -3.32
C ASP A 116 -2.41 -21.08 -1.97
N ALA A 117 -1.15 -20.66 -1.95
CA ALA A 117 -0.48 -20.17 -0.74
C ALA A 117 -1.18 -18.92 -0.16
N ILE A 118 -1.60 -17.98 -1.01
CA ILE A 118 -2.26 -16.74 -0.60
C ILE A 118 -3.72 -17.03 -0.22
N SER A 119 -4.39 -17.95 -0.93
CA SER A 119 -5.74 -18.40 -0.63
C SER A 119 -5.87 -19.04 0.75
N ALA A 120 -4.82 -19.65 1.27
CA ALA A 120 -4.80 -20.17 2.64
C ALA A 120 -5.05 -19.05 3.68
N ARG A 121 -4.71 -17.80 3.38
CA ARG A 121 -4.93 -16.63 4.24
C ARG A 121 -6.20 -15.86 3.90
N TYR A 122 -6.44 -15.59 2.61
CA TYR A 122 -7.49 -14.69 2.14
C TYR A 122 -8.70 -15.42 1.54
N GLY A 123 -8.69 -16.76 1.54
CA GLY A 123 -9.75 -17.59 0.98
C GLY A 123 -9.71 -17.74 -0.52
N THR A 124 -10.83 -18.15 -1.09
CA THR A 124 -10.94 -18.33 -2.54
C THR A 124 -10.86 -16.97 -3.25
N PRO A 125 -10.02 -16.83 -4.30
CA PRO A 125 -9.95 -15.57 -5.04
C PRO A 125 -11.31 -15.24 -5.67
N THR A 126 -11.68 -13.96 -5.58
CA THR A 126 -12.94 -13.44 -6.12
C THR A 126 -12.90 -13.42 -7.65
N ARG A 127 -11.70 -13.24 -8.19
CA ARG A 127 -11.47 -13.18 -9.63
C ARG A 127 -10.07 -13.66 -9.98
N LEU A 128 -9.99 -14.64 -10.89
CA LEU A 128 -8.78 -14.98 -11.62
C LEU A 128 -8.82 -14.14 -12.91
N VAL A 129 -7.89 -13.21 -13.07
CA VAL A 129 -7.91 -12.27 -14.19
C VAL A 129 -6.64 -12.45 -14.99
N PRO A 130 -6.73 -12.82 -16.29
CA PRO A 130 -5.54 -13.06 -17.11
C PRO A 130 -4.70 -11.81 -17.36
N GLU A 131 -5.30 -10.62 -17.29
CA GLU A 131 -4.59 -9.38 -17.63
C GLU A 131 -5.38 -8.12 -17.20
N ILE A 132 -4.99 -7.53 -16.07
CA ILE A 132 -5.33 -6.14 -15.77
C ILE A 132 -4.04 -5.50 -15.27
N ALA A 133 -3.53 -4.52 -16.01
CA ALA A 133 -2.50 -3.64 -15.49
C ALA A 133 -3.03 -3.00 -14.19
N LEU A 134 -2.27 -3.10 -13.10
CA LEU A 134 -2.56 -2.26 -11.93
C LEU A 134 -2.47 -0.81 -12.40
N PRO A 135 -3.44 0.06 -12.08
CA PRO A 135 -3.30 1.48 -12.35
C PRO A 135 -2.02 1.96 -11.69
N THR A 136 -1.06 2.35 -12.49
CA THR A 136 0.23 2.82 -12.02
C THR A 136 0.13 4.33 -11.80
N SER A 137 -0.28 4.75 -10.62
CA SER A 137 0.00 6.11 -10.15
C SER A 137 1.47 6.28 -9.75
N ASP A 138 2.20 5.18 -9.59
CA ASP A 138 3.64 5.18 -9.39
C ASP A 138 4.34 5.21 -10.76
N GLU A 139 4.94 6.33 -11.10
CA GLU A 139 5.78 6.54 -12.30
C GLU A 139 6.93 5.51 -12.41
N TYR A 140 7.17 4.75 -11.35
CA TYR A 140 8.18 3.69 -11.23
C TYR A 140 7.61 2.27 -11.15
N ALA A 141 6.29 2.08 -11.13
CA ALA A 141 5.75 0.72 -11.12
C ALA A 141 5.86 0.12 -12.52
N PRO A 142 6.71 -0.90 -12.72
CA PRO A 142 6.77 -1.60 -13.98
C PRO A 142 5.40 -2.22 -14.28
N SER A 143 5.04 -2.30 -15.55
CA SER A 143 3.81 -2.98 -15.98
C SER A 143 3.73 -4.35 -15.30
N SER A 144 2.67 -4.60 -14.58
CA SER A 144 2.49 -5.81 -13.77
C SER A 144 1.26 -6.55 -14.23
N LYS A 145 1.37 -7.87 -14.38
CA LYS A 145 0.23 -8.74 -14.67
C LYS A 145 -0.44 -9.14 -13.36
N VAL A 146 -1.71 -8.80 -13.17
CA VAL A 146 -2.50 -9.33 -12.06
C VAL A 146 -2.86 -10.78 -12.35
N ILE A 147 -2.53 -11.67 -11.40
CA ILE A 147 -2.75 -13.12 -11.48
C ILE A 147 -4.08 -13.46 -10.84
N ALA A 148 -4.32 -12.98 -9.61
CA ALA A 148 -5.51 -13.25 -8.84
C ALA A 148 -5.87 -12.06 -7.95
N ARG A 149 -7.16 -11.96 -7.61
CA ARG A 149 -7.71 -10.91 -6.76
C ARG A 149 -8.65 -11.50 -5.71
N TRP A 150 -8.49 -11.03 -4.48
CA TRP A 150 -9.41 -11.21 -3.36
C TRP A 150 -9.95 -9.85 -2.99
N GLU A 151 -11.27 -9.68 -2.99
CA GLU A 151 -11.85 -8.38 -2.72
C GLU A 151 -13.18 -8.47 -1.98
N ASP A 152 -13.43 -7.47 -1.15
CA ASP A 152 -14.72 -7.18 -0.55
C ASP A 152 -15.20 -5.77 -0.95
N ALA A 153 -16.19 -5.23 -0.25
CA ALA A 153 -16.72 -3.89 -0.54
C ALA A 153 -15.68 -2.76 -0.33
N GLY A 154 -14.75 -2.92 0.61
CA GLY A 154 -13.80 -1.86 1.04
C GLY A 154 -12.35 -2.11 0.64
N THR A 155 -11.96 -3.37 0.52
CA THR A 155 -10.56 -3.78 0.39
C THR A 155 -10.33 -4.63 -0.85
N SER A 156 -9.12 -4.56 -1.39
CA SER A 156 -8.65 -5.43 -2.46
C SER A 156 -7.25 -5.95 -2.13
N VAL A 157 -7.04 -7.24 -2.42
CA VAL A 157 -5.75 -7.92 -2.37
C VAL A 157 -5.46 -8.43 -3.77
N ASN A 158 -4.36 -8.02 -4.37
CA ASN A 158 -3.97 -8.40 -5.72
C ASN A 158 -2.63 -9.14 -5.69
N LEU A 159 -2.60 -10.37 -6.16
CA LEU A 159 -1.36 -11.05 -6.52
C LEU A 159 -0.98 -10.66 -7.93
N PHE A 160 0.25 -10.25 -8.13
CA PHE A 160 0.75 -9.82 -9.43
C PHE A 160 2.17 -10.34 -9.70
N ARG A 161 2.57 -10.28 -10.96
CA ARG A 161 3.93 -10.55 -11.41
C ARG A 161 4.48 -9.34 -12.13
N THR A 162 5.67 -8.88 -11.76
CA THR A 162 6.35 -7.76 -12.42
C THR A 162 6.98 -8.21 -13.71
N ASN A 163 6.80 -7.45 -14.80
CA ASN A 163 7.38 -7.81 -16.10
C ASN A 163 8.90 -7.61 -16.15
N SER A 164 9.43 -6.65 -15.39
CA SER A 164 10.86 -6.29 -15.44
C SER A 164 11.77 -7.29 -14.75
N LEU A 165 11.35 -7.81 -13.58
CA LEU A 165 12.15 -8.73 -12.76
C LEU A 165 11.56 -10.13 -12.65
N ASN A 166 10.39 -10.35 -13.26
CA ASN A 166 9.65 -11.60 -13.21
C ASN A 166 9.42 -12.09 -11.76
N THR A 167 9.29 -11.16 -10.80
CA THR A 167 9.06 -11.42 -9.39
C THR A 167 7.59 -11.38 -9.05
N PHE A 168 7.18 -12.18 -8.07
CA PHE A 168 5.84 -12.09 -7.52
C PHE A 168 5.72 -10.91 -6.55
N GLY A 169 4.54 -10.32 -6.50
CA GLY A 169 4.19 -9.29 -5.54
C GLY A 169 2.74 -9.42 -5.09
N LEU A 170 2.44 -8.81 -3.95
CA LEU A 170 1.10 -8.73 -3.38
C LEU A 170 0.80 -7.28 -3.00
N ALA A 171 -0.36 -6.77 -3.42
CA ALA A 171 -0.83 -5.45 -3.00
C ALA A 171 -2.12 -5.61 -2.19
N VAL A 172 -2.16 -5.04 -0.98
CA VAL A 172 -3.33 -4.96 -0.11
C VAL A 172 -3.68 -3.48 0.03
N TYR A 173 -4.90 -3.08 -0.32
CA TYR A 173 -5.26 -1.66 -0.28
C TYR A 173 -6.74 -1.40 -0.03
N SER A 174 -7.04 -0.23 0.55
CA SER A 174 -8.38 0.30 0.68
C SER A 174 -8.83 0.89 -0.65
N LYS A 175 -9.84 0.31 -1.30
CA LYS A 175 -10.35 0.76 -2.61
C LYS A 175 -10.71 2.25 -2.62
N LYS A 176 -11.35 2.72 -1.56
CA LYS A 176 -11.79 4.11 -1.44
C LYS A 176 -10.60 5.07 -1.31
N VAL A 177 -9.68 4.75 -0.40
CA VAL A 177 -8.55 5.65 -0.10
C VAL A 177 -7.51 5.60 -1.23
N ASP A 178 -7.30 4.46 -1.87
CA ASP A 178 -6.45 4.31 -3.04
C ASP A 178 -6.94 5.21 -4.20
N ALA A 179 -8.24 5.18 -4.52
CA ALA A 179 -8.83 6.07 -5.51
C ALA A 179 -8.70 7.57 -5.13
N GLN A 180 -8.79 7.91 -3.85
CA GLN A 180 -8.56 9.29 -3.38
C GLN A 180 -7.09 9.69 -3.51
N ALA A 181 -6.16 8.80 -3.19
CA ALA A 181 -4.74 9.03 -3.35
C ALA A 181 -4.36 9.23 -4.82
N ASP A 182 -4.86 8.38 -5.72
CA ASP A 182 -4.65 8.53 -7.16
C ASP A 182 -5.17 9.87 -7.69
N ALA A 183 -6.38 10.27 -7.29
CA ALA A 183 -6.93 11.57 -7.66
C ALA A 183 -6.07 12.73 -7.15
N ALA A 184 -5.55 12.65 -5.91
CA ALA A 184 -4.68 13.65 -5.33
C ALA A 184 -3.32 13.72 -6.04
N ILE A 185 -2.74 12.59 -6.45
CA ILE A 185 -1.49 12.52 -7.21
C ILE A 185 -1.66 13.19 -8.58
N ILE A 186 -2.75 12.89 -9.29
CA ILE A 186 -3.06 13.52 -10.58
C ILE A 186 -3.21 15.04 -10.44
N GLU A 187 -3.94 15.50 -9.41
CA GLU A 187 -4.12 16.93 -9.17
C GLU A 187 -2.81 17.62 -8.75
N SER A 188 -1.97 16.96 -7.94
CA SER A 188 -0.63 17.45 -7.58
C SER A 188 0.22 17.69 -8.84
N ALA A 189 0.29 16.70 -9.73
CA ALA A 189 1.04 16.82 -10.98
C ALA A 189 0.53 17.98 -11.88
N LYS A 190 -0.78 18.22 -11.89
CA LYS A 190 -1.38 19.34 -12.60
C LYS A 190 -1.00 20.69 -11.97
N LEU A 191 -1.06 20.80 -10.64
CA LEU A 191 -0.67 22.02 -9.91
C LEU A 191 0.82 22.30 -10.11
N GLU A 192 1.68 21.30 -10.07
CA GLU A 192 3.11 21.44 -10.32
C GLU A 192 3.40 22.00 -11.71
N ARG A 193 2.74 21.46 -12.75
CA ARG A 193 2.87 21.97 -14.12
C ARG A 193 2.41 23.42 -14.26
N GLN A 194 1.34 23.81 -13.57
CA GLN A 194 0.84 25.19 -13.58
C GLN A 194 1.78 26.14 -12.87
N GLN A 195 2.43 25.71 -11.79
CA GLN A 195 3.35 26.54 -10.99
C GLN A 195 4.78 26.55 -11.54
N ALA A 196 5.16 25.58 -12.38
CA ALA A 196 6.52 25.44 -12.89
C ALA A 196 7.08 26.75 -13.54
N PRO A 197 6.34 27.49 -14.39
CA PRO A 197 6.85 28.71 -14.97
C PRO A 197 7.16 29.80 -13.92
N GLN A 198 6.29 29.94 -12.91
CA GLN A 198 6.49 30.94 -11.85
C GLN A 198 7.68 30.55 -10.95
N LYS A 199 7.79 29.28 -10.56
CA LYS A 199 8.93 28.78 -9.78
C LYS A 199 10.26 29.00 -10.50
N GLU A 200 10.28 28.84 -11.83
CA GLU A 200 11.49 29.08 -12.61
C GLU A 200 11.87 30.58 -12.65
N ILE A 201 10.90 31.48 -12.81
CA ILE A 201 11.12 32.94 -12.72
C ILE A 201 11.65 33.29 -11.34
N ASP A 202 11.05 32.79 -10.28
CA ASP A 202 11.47 33.05 -8.89
C ASP A 202 12.89 32.53 -8.61
N ARG A 203 13.23 31.34 -9.15
CA ARG A 203 14.58 30.77 -9.07
C ARG A 203 15.61 31.66 -9.75
N GLN A 204 15.34 32.07 -11.00
CA GLN A 204 16.25 32.93 -11.77
C GLN A 204 16.45 34.27 -11.09
N LYS A 205 15.38 34.88 -10.56
CA LYS A 205 15.48 36.12 -9.79
C LYS A 205 16.33 35.93 -8.54
N GLY A 206 16.11 34.85 -7.77
CA GLY A 206 16.90 34.57 -6.58
C GLY A 206 18.38 34.31 -6.88
N GLU A 207 18.72 33.71 -8.02
CA GLU A 207 20.11 33.54 -8.47
C GLU A 207 20.74 34.88 -8.86
N ALA A 208 20.00 35.73 -9.60
CA ALA A 208 20.47 37.07 -9.97
C ALA A 208 20.71 37.95 -8.72
N ASP A 209 19.79 37.93 -7.76
CA ASP A 209 19.93 38.69 -6.49
C ASP A 209 21.15 38.20 -5.68
N LYS A 210 21.40 36.90 -5.61
CA LYS A 210 22.60 36.35 -4.96
C LYS A 210 23.89 36.77 -5.65
N LEU A 211 23.91 36.73 -6.98
CA LEU A 211 25.07 37.14 -7.77
C LEU A 211 25.38 38.64 -7.56
N GLU A 212 24.34 39.49 -7.58
CA GLU A 212 24.49 40.91 -7.34
C GLU A 212 24.98 41.21 -5.91
N ALA A 213 24.44 40.52 -4.92
CA ALA A 213 24.91 40.64 -3.54
C ALA A 213 26.39 40.25 -3.40
N ALA A 214 26.79 39.13 -4.05
CA ALA A 214 28.19 38.72 -4.10
C ALA A 214 29.08 39.75 -4.80
N ARG A 215 28.61 40.32 -5.94
CA ARG A 215 29.32 41.41 -6.66
C ARG A 215 29.56 42.63 -5.76
N LEU A 216 28.52 43.10 -5.09
CA LEU A 216 28.60 44.26 -4.20
C LEU A 216 29.56 44.00 -3.02
N LYS A 217 29.55 42.82 -2.45
CA LYS A 217 30.49 42.39 -1.39
C LYS A 217 31.94 42.42 -1.89
N ASN A 218 32.19 41.85 -3.06
CA ASN A 218 33.52 41.72 -3.64
C ASN A 218 34.06 43.04 -4.10
N VAL A 219 33.24 43.94 -4.68
CA VAL A 219 33.63 45.31 -5.04
C VAL A 219 34.13 46.09 -3.81
N LYS A 220 33.46 45.95 -2.65
CA LYS A 220 33.87 46.61 -1.40
C LYS A 220 35.17 46.01 -0.81
N ALA A 221 35.42 44.72 -1.03
CA ALA A 221 36.58 44.00 -0.49
C ALA A 221 37.79 44.05 -1.41
N PHE A 222 37.60 44.35 -2.70
CA PHE A 222 38.66 44.37 -3.70
C PHE A 222 39.58 45.57 -3.48
N ARG A 223 40.84 45.29 -3.22
CA ARG A 223 41.90 46.29 -3.09
C ARG A 223 42.97 45.99 -4.12
N PHE A 224 43.42 47.01 -4.79
CA PHE A 224 44.53 46.95 -5.73
C PHE A 224 45.84 47.00 -4.96
#